data_d97d32cd9d5c1d1e666bb77382f3d187
#
_entry.id   d97d32cd9d5c1d1e666bb77382f3d187
#
_cell.length_a   1.000
_cell.length_b   1.000
_cell.length_c   1.000
_cell.angle_alpha   90.00
_cell.angle_beta   90.00
_cell.angle_gamma   90.00
#
_symmetry.space_group_name_H-M   'P 1'
#
loop_
_entity.id
_entity.type
_entity.pdbx_description
1 polymer ?
#
loop_
_entity_poly.entity_id
_entity_poly.type
_entity_poly.pdbx_seq_one_letter_code
_entity_poly.pdbx_strand_id
1 'polypeptide(L)'
;MRNWFSRHPVWFMAFYMVFYLTVFHWLEVHVTVPDIWVHCRLDDFIPFCKYAIVPYLAWFGWIPFTLFYLLWKAPRADFWRLCLPLFAGMTFALACYIVLPTGLYLRPYRVYGNDIFAQAVRLLYATDTPTSVCPSIHVFNSVTLMLAYYRSRIFDAPQRRWMRPAAAVLCVSIVLATVLLKQHSCIDVMMGILLALVLDSAMALRDNDTSRVPERL
;
A
#
# COMPACT_ATOMS: atom_id res chain seq x y z
N MET A 1 -7.57 20.36 -17.94
CA MET A 1 -6.73 19.26 -17.39
C MET A 1 -7.54 18.10 -16.85
N ARG A 2 -8.58 18.31 -16.00
CA ARG A 2 -9.42 17.22 -15.42
C ARG A 2 -10.02 16.27 -16.46
N ASN A 3 -10.42 16.77 -17.64
CA ASN A 3 -11.02 15.94 -18.70
C ASN A 3 -9.98 15.12 -19.49
N TRP A 4 -8.73 15.55 -19.57
CA TRP A 4 -7.69 14.81 -20.29
C TRP A 4 -7.26 13.56 -19.50
N PHE A 5 -6.93 13.69 -18.21
CA PHE A 5 -6.54 12.57 -17.37
C PHE A 5 -7.65 11.51 -17.22
N SER A 6 -8.92 11.95 -17.13
CA SER A 6 -10.04 11.00 -17.08
C SER A 6 -10.16 10.17 -18.37
N ARG A 7 -9.74 10.70 -19.51
CA ARG A 7 -9.69 9.98 -20.80
C ARG A 7 -8.43 9.12 -20.97
N HIS A 8 -7.35 9.46 -20.26
CA HIS A 8 -6.04 8.81 -20.39
C HIS A 8 -5.52 8.30 -19.02
N PRO A 9 -6.19 7.32 -18.38
CA PRO A 9 -5.85 6.87 -17.03
C PRO A 9 -4.46 6.23 -16.94
N VAL A 10 -3.97 5.60 -18.01
CA VAL A 10 -2.61 5.02 -18.03
C VAL A 10 -1.56 6.12 -17.91
N TRP A 11 -1.73 7.24 -18.61
CA TRP A 11 -0.82 8.38 -18.48
C TRP A 11 -0.88 9.01 -17.08
N PHE A 12 -2.08 9.07 -16.49
CA PHE A 12 -2.24 9.53 -15.10
C PHE A 12 -1.45 8.66 -14.12
N MET A 13 -1.58 7.32 -14.23
CA MET A 13 -0.81 6.38 -13.40
C MET A 13 0.69 6.52 -13.64
N ALA A 14 1.13 6.64 -14.89
CA ALA A 14 2.55 6.77 -15.24
C ALA A 14 3.16 8.05 -14.66
N PHE A 15 2.53 9.21 -14.85
CA PHE A 15 3.00 10.47 -14.28
C PHE A 15 3.02 10.44 -12.75
N TYR A 16 1.99 9.86 -12.13
CA TYR A 16 1.96 9.72 -10.69
C TYR A 16 3.09 8.80 -10.20
N MET A 17 3.34 7.70 -10.87
CA MET A 17 4.40 6.76 -10.48
C MET A 17 5.79 7.40 -10.59
N VAL A 18 6.06 8.17 -11.65
CA VAL A 18 7.30 8.93 -11.77
C VAL A 18 7.45 9.93 -10.63
N PHE A 19 6.40 10.70 -10.33
CA PHE A 19 6.39 11.62 -9.18
C PHE A 19 6.68 10.89 -7.88
N TYR A 20 5.92 9.82 -7.61
CA TYR A 20 6.04 9.05 -6.37
C TYR A 20 7.44 8.47 -6.18
N LEU A 21 7.98 7.78 -7.20
CA LEU A 21 9.31 7.17 -7.14
C LEU A 21 10.43 8.21 -6.99
N THR A 22 10.28 9.37 -7.62
CA THR A 22 11.25 10.47 -7.49
C THR A 22 11.28 11.00 -6.07
N VAL A 23 10.11 11.28 -5.47
CA VAL A 23 10.03 11.78 -4.10
C VAL A 23 10.48 10.71 -3.10
N PHE A 24 10.05 9.46 -3.30
CA PHE A 24 10.44 8.35 -2.43
C PHE A 24 11.95 8.12 -2.46
N HIS A 25 12.56 8.09 -3.65
CA HIS A 25 14.01 7.97 -3.79
C HIS A 25 14.75 9.15 -3.13
N TRP A 26 14.22 10.35 -3.27
CA TRP A 26 14.78 11.52 -2.59
C TRP A 26 14.75 11.35 -1.07
N LEU A 27 13.65 10.84 -0.50
CA LEU A 27 13.52 10.52 0.93
C LEU A 27 14.57 9.49 1.37
N GLU A 28 14.71 8.39 0.64
CA GLU A 28 15.68 7.32 0.94
C GLU A 28 17.13 7.83 1.01
N VAL A 29 17.46 8.84 0.21
CA VAL A 29 18.80 9.42 0.16
C VAL A 29 19.03 10.48 1.24
N HIS A 30 18.00 11.28 1.57
CA HIS A 30 18.16 12.47 2.41
C HIS A 30 17.67 12.28 3.84
N VAL A 31 16.68 11.40 4.06
CA VAL A 31 16.11 11.11 5.38
C VAL A 31 16.78 9.84 5.94
N THR A 32 18.02 9.96 6.34
CA THR A 32 18.81 8.83 6.87
C THR A 32 18.77 8.71 8.39
N VAL A 33 18.39 9.79 9.08
CA VAL A 33 18.26 9.83 10.54
C VAL A 33 16.81 10.21 10.86
N PRO A 34 16.06 9.34 11.53
CA PRO A 34 14.68 9.65 11.90
C PRO A 34 14.63 10.55 13.15
N ASP A 35 13.59 11.40 13.23
CA ASP A 35 13.29 12.20 14.41
C ASP A 35 12.60 11.34 15.49
N ILE A 36 11.82 10.35 15.07
CA ILE A 36 11.06 9.45 15.95
C ILE A 36 11.35 8.01 15.62
N TRP A 37 11.76 7.25 16.63
CA TRP A 37 11.86 5.79 16.56
C TRP A 37 10.52 5.16 16.92
N VAL A 38 9.93 4.43 15.97
CA VAL A 38 8.64 3.76 16.15
C VAL A 38 8.89 2.36 16.69
N HIS A 39 8.29 2.07 17.85
CA HIS A 39 8.40 0.77 18.50
C HIS A 39 7.26 0.58 19.50
N CYS A 40 6.75 -0.63 19.62
CA CYS A 40 5.87 -1.02 20.71
C CYS A 40 6.25 -2.40 21.26
N ARG A 41 5.79 -2.73 22.47
CA ARG A 41 6.11 -4.02 23.12
C ARG A 41 5.71 -5.25 22.30
N LEU A 42 4.69 -5.15 21.46
CA LEU A 42 4.27 -6.27 20.61
C LEU A 42 5.34 -6.62 19.56
N ASP A 43 6.11 -5.65 19.11
CA ASP A 43 7.17 -5.86 18.10
C ASP A 43 8.27 -6.81 18.61
N ASP A 44 8.48 -6.85 19.92
CA ASP A 44 9.50 -7.70 20.56
C ASP A 44 9.11 -9.18 20.56
N PHE A 45 7.80 -9.48 20.59
CA PHE A 45 7.28 -10.84 20.56
C PHE A 45 7.17 -11.44 19.15
N ILE A 46 7.21 -10.60 18.11
CA ILE A 46 7.12 -11.07 16.72
C ILE A 46 8.49 -11.59 16.27
N PRO A 47 8.63 -12.87 15.91
CA PRO A 47 9.91 -13.40 15.44
C PRO A 47 10.23 -12.88 14.04
N PHE A 48 11.53 -12.81 13.71
CA PHE A 48 11.98 -12.60 12.33
C PHE A 48 11.76 -13.87 11.50
N CYS A 49 11.19 -13.72 10.31
CA CYS A 49 10.97 -14.83 9.37
C CYS A 49 11.35 -14.42 7.94
N LYS A 50 12.47 -14.95 7.42
CA LYS A 50 12.94 -14.63 6.06
C LYS A 50 12.01 -15.11 4.94
N TYR A 51 11.19 -16.14 5.18
CA TYR A 51 10.23 -16.66 4.19
C TYR A 51 9.06 -15.70 3.92
N ALA A 52 8.81 -14.77 4.83
CA ALA A 52 7.85 -13.70 4.65
C ALA A 52 8.19 -12.74 3.49
N ILE A 53 9.41 -12.83 2.94
CA ILE A 53 9.81 -12.08 1.75
C ILE A 53 8.91 -12.39 0.53
N VAL A 54 8.33 -13.59 0.44
CA VAL A 54 7.49 -13.99 -0.69
C VAL A 54 6.21 -13.15 -0.79
N PRO A 55 5.33 -13.14 0.24
CA PRO A 55 4.17 -12.25 0.20
C PRO A 55 4.55 -10.76 0.20
N TYR A 56 5.66 -10.37 0.82
CA TYR A 56 6.16 -8.99 0.75
C TYR A 56 6.44 -8.56 -0.69
N LEU A 57 7.17 -9.35 -1.46
CA LEU A 57 7.48 -9.05 -2.86
C LEU A 57 6.24 -9.15 -3.78
N ALA A 58 5.26 -10.00 -3.44
CA ALA A 58 4.01 -10.09 -4.19
C ALA A 58 3.24 -8.76 -4.21
N TRP A 59 3.42 -7.89 -3.20
CA TRP A 59 2.83 -6.56 -3.13
C TRP A 59 3.17 -5.69 -4.36
N PHE A 60 4.42 -5.74 -4.84
CA PHE A 60 4.86 -4.97 -6.00
C PHE A 60 4.12 -5.36 -7.29
N GLY A 61 3.76 -6.62 -7.44
CA GLY A 61 2.98 -7.11 -8.58
C GLY A 61 1.46 -6.90 -8.41
N TRP A 62 0.98 -6.96 -7.18
CA TRP A 62 -0.46 -6.89 -6.90
C TRP A 62 -1.06 -5.53 -7.18
N ILE A 63 -0.35 -4.44 -6.89
CA ILE A 63 -0.80 -3.07 -7.16
C ILE A 63 -1.07 -2.85 -8.66
N PRO A 64 -0.08 -2.98 -9.56
CA PRO A 64 -0.32 -2.77 -10.98
C PRO A 64 -1.32 -3.78 -11.56
N PHE A 65 -1.26 -5.06 -11.13
CA PHE A 65 -2.24 -6.06 -11.55
C PHE A 65 -3.68 -5.59 -11.26
N THR A 66 -3.97 -5.16 -10.05
CA THR A 66 -5.33 -4.74 -9.66
C THR A 66 -5.77 -3.48 -10.41
N LEU A 67 -4.89 -2.48 -10.52
CA LEU A 67 -5.17 -1.24 -11.26
C LEU A 67 -5.49 -1.52 -12.72
N PHE A 68 -4.67 -2.30 -13.42
CA PHE A 68 -4.91 -2.65 -14.82
C PHE A 68 -6.12 -3.59 -14.97
N TYR A 69 -6.32 -4.52 -14.05
CA TYR A 69 -7.48 -5.41 -14.09
C TYR A 69 -8.78 -4.63 -14.00
N LEU A 70 -8.91 -3.70 -13.06
CA LEU A 70 -10.09 -2.84 -12.95
C LEU A 70 -10.22 -1.89 -14.15
N LEU A 71 -9.10 -1.35 -14.64
CA LEU A 71 -9.11 -0.46 -15.81
C LEU A 71 -9.70 -1.13 -17.06
N TRP A 72 -9.43 -2.42 -17.27
CA TRP A 72 -9.83 -3.14 -18.48
C TRP A 72 -11.12 -3.97 -18.32
N LYS A 73 -11.44 -4.41 -17.10
CA LYS A 73 -12.55 -5.35 -16.86
C LYS A 73 -13.73 -4.76 -16.10
N ALA A 74 -13.56 -3.60 -15.45
CA ALA A 74 -14.55 -2.96 -14.62
C ALA A 74 -15.07 -1.65 -15.24
N PRO A 75 -16.23 -1.13 -14.77
CA PRO A 75 -16.63 0.23 -15.05
C PRO A 75 -15.54 1.24 -14.66
N ARG A 76 -15.39 2.32 -15.43
CA ARG A 76 -14.41 3.36 -15.14
C ARG A 76 -14.54 3.97 -13.73
N ALA A 77 -15.75 3.98 -13.18
CA ALA A 77 -16.01 4.43 -11.82
C ALA A 77 -15.25 3.57 -10.79
N ASP A 78 -15.27 2.24 -10.94
CA ASP A 78 -14.58 1.32 -10.01
C ASP A 78 -13.07 1.52 -10.05
N PHE A 79 -12.50 1.72 -11.26
CA PHE A 79 -11.07 2.05 -11.40
C PHE A 79 -10.72 3.35 -10.65
N TRP A 80 -11.47 4.43 -10.87
CA TRP A 80 -11.18 5.71 -10.22
C TRP A 80 -11.44 5.68 -8.72
N ARG A 81 -12.40 4.88 -8.28
CA ARG A 81 -12.69 4.65 -6.86
C ARG A 81 -11.55 3.94 -6.12
N LEU A 82 -10.74 3.14 -6.82
CA LEU A 82 -9.49 2.61 -6.28
C LEU A 82 -8.32 3.61 -6.47
N CYS A 83 -8.12 4.07 -7.69
CA CYS A 83 -6.91 4.80 -8.09
C CYS A 83 -6.72 6.12 -7.31
N LEU A 84 -7.81 6.89 -7.11
CA LEU A 84 -7.71 8.19 -6.44
C LEU A 84 -7.36 8.07 -4.95
N PRO A 85 -8.07 7.27 -4.11
CA PRO A 85 -7.69 7.14 -2.70
C PRO A 85 -6.34 6.45 -2.53
N LEU A 86 -5.98 5.49 -3.39
CA LEU A 86 -4.68 4.83 -3.37
C LEU A 86 -3.56 5.87 -3.52
N PHE A 87 -3.63 6.70 -4.57
CA PHE A 87 -2.60 7.71 -4.84
C PHE A 87 -2.64 8.86 -3.83
N ALA A 88 -3.82 9.26 -3.36
CA ALA A 88 -3.94 10.27 -2.31
C ALA A 88 -3.29 9.82 -1.00
N GLY A 89 -3.53 8.57 -0.59
CA GLY A 89 -2.93 8.02 0.63
C GLY A 89 -1.43 7.80 0.52
N MET A 90 -0.93 7.34 -0.63
CA MET A 90 0.51 7.28 -0.90
C MET A 90 1.16 8.67 -0.84
N THR A 91 0.53 9.70 -1.40
CA THR A 91 1.01 11.09 -1.32
C THR A 91 0.97 11.61 0.11
N PHE A 92 -0.09 11.29 0.87
CA PHE A 92 -0.19 11.63 2.29
C PHE A 92 0.93 10.98 3.11
N ALA A 93 1.23 9.71 2.85
CA ALA A 93 2.34 9.01 3.52
C ALA A 93 3.69 9.67 3.22
N LEU A 94 3.97 10.04 1.96
CA LEU A 94 5.18 10.80 1.61
C LEU A 94 5.25 12.14 2.36
N ALA A 95 4.13 12.86 2.48
CA ALA A 95 4.09 14.10 3.25
C ALA A 95 4.39 13.87 4.74
N CYS A 96 3.86 12.78 5.33
CA CYS A 96 4.19 12.38 6.70
C CYS A 96 5.69 12.11 6.85
N TYR A 97 6.31 11.40 5.91
CA TYR A 97 7.75 11.07 5.96
C TYR A 97 8.65 12.31 5.85
N ILE A 98 8.19 13.34 5.14
CA ILE A 98 8.92 14.63 5.04
C ILE A 98 8.77 15.44 6.33
N VAL A 99 7.55 15.51 6.87
CA VAL A 99 7.24 16.41 8.01
C VAL A 99 7.66 15.77 9.33
N LEU A 100 7.56 14.44 9.43
CA LEU A 100 7.86 13.69 10.65
C LEU A 100 8.65 12.42 10.28
N PRO A 101 9.97 12.54 10.07
CA PRO A 101 10.83 11.41 9.75
C PRO A 101 10.77 10.33 10.84
N THR A 102 10.23 9.17 10.50
CA THR A 102 10.12 8.02 11.41
C THR A 102 11.08 6.92 11.02
N GLY A 103 11.53 6.13 11.98
CA GLY A 103 12.43 5.01 11.71
C GLY A 103 12.25 3.83 12.66
N LEU A 104 12.90 2.72 12.32
CA LEU A 104 12.91 1.47 13.06
C LEU A 104 14.30 0.94 13.30
N TYR A 105 14.51 0.27 14.43
CA TYR A 105 15.72 -0.52 14.72
C TYR A 105 15.39 -1.97 15.09
N LEU A 106 14.33 -2.51 14.48
CA LEU A 106 13.86 -3.88 14.72
C LEU A 106 14.59 -4.92 13.89
N ARG A 107 15.29 -4.52 12.82
CA ARG A 107 15.98 -5.44 11.91
C ARG A 107 17.06 -6.25 12.64
N PRO A 108 17.15 -7.56 12.40
CA PRO A 108 18.23 -8.36 12.97
C PRO A 108 19.59 -7.88 12.44
N TYR A 109 20.60 -7.90 13.31
CA TYR A 109 21.96 -7.51 12.95
C TYR A 109 22.51 -8.31 11.76
N ARG A 110 22.09 -9.59 11.62
CA ARG A 110 22.51 -10.47 10.53
C ARG A 110 21.37 -11.38 10.09
N VAL A 111 21.17 -11.46 8.77
CA VAL A 111 20.25 -12.44 8.16
C VAL A 111 21.04 -13.70 7.82
N TYR A 112 20.78 -14.78 8.57
CA TYR A 112 21.47 -16.05 8.42
C TYR A 112 20.95 -16.88 7.23
N GLY A 113 21.86 -17.66 6.63
CA GLY A 113 21.59 -18.56 5.51
C GLY A 113 22.08 -18.00 4.17
N ASN A 114 22.30 -18.92 3.20
CA ASN A 114 22.73 -18.60 1.84
C ASN A 114 21.67 -18.95 0.80
N ASP A 115 20.45 -19.31 1.25
CA ASP A 115 19.32 -19.57 0.38
C ASP A 115 18.78 -18.28 -0.25
N ILE A 116 17.97 -18.45 -1.28
CA ILE A 116 17.40 -17.35 -2.07
C ILE A 116 16.59 -16.37 -1.21
N PHE A 117 15.90 -16.85 -0.17
CA PHE A 117 15.10 -15.99 0.71
C PHE A 117 15.98 -15.07 1.56
N ALA A 118 17.06 -15.62 2.13
CA ALA A 118 18.02 -14.83 2.89
C ALA A 118 18.73 -13.80 2.00
N GLN A 119 19.05 -14.15 0.75
CA GLN A 119 19.64 -13.23 -0.22
C GLN A 119 18.65 -12.09 -0.57
N ALA A 120 17.38 -12.44 -0.82
CA ALA A 120 16.33 -11.46 -1.12
C ALA A 120 16.10 -10.49 0.04
N VAL A 121 16.10 -10.98 1.30
CA VAL A 121 15.96 -10.10 2.48
C VAL A 121 17.19 -9.19 2.64
N ARG A 122 18.39 -9.70 2.40
CA ARG A 122 19.60 -8.85 2.44
C ARG A 122 19.56 -7.76 1.36
N LEU A 123 19.10 -8.10 0.15
CA LEU A 123 18.91 -7.11 -0.92
C LEU A 123 17.85 -6.08 -0.53
N LEU A 124 16.72 -6.53 0.03
CA LEU A 124 15.68 -5.62 0.53
C LEU A 124 16.27 -4.64 1.55
N TYR A 125 16.98 -5.12 2.55
CA TYR A 125 17.59 -4.28 3.60
C TYR A 125 18.69 -3.33 3.10
N ALA A 126 19.31 -3.67 1.98
CA ALA A 126 20.32 -2.82 1.35
C ALA A 126 19.72 -1.71 0.46
N THR A 127 18.49 -1.91 -0.03
CA THR A 127 17.83 -0.98 -0.96
C THR A 127 16.75 -0.12 -0.29
N ASP A 128 16.18 -0.58 0.80
CA ASP A 128 15.10 0.06 1.54
C ASP A 128 15.61 0.41 2.94
N THR A 129 15.75 1.69 3.24
CA THR A 129 16.27 2.16 4.52
C THR A 129 15.28 1.87 5.67
N PRO A 130 15.72 1.78 6.94
CA PRO A 130 14.81 1.63 8.07
C PRO A 130 14.19 2.97 8.50
N THR A 131 14.02 3.89 7.57
CA THR A 131 13.40 5.21 7.77
C THR A 131 12.12 5.34 6.97
N SER A 132 11.38 6.43 7.15
CA SER A 132 10.14 6.69 6.39
C SER A 132 9.10 5.57 6.53
N VAL A 133 8.84 5.13 7.77
CA VAL A 133 8.09 3.90 8.03
C VAL A 133 6.62 4.10 8.41
N CYS A 134 6.25 5.24 9.01
CA CYS A 134 4.89 5.49 9.49
C CYS A 134 4.20 6.64 8.72
N PRO A 135 2.98 6.39 8.16
CA PRO A 135 2.20 5.14 8.12
C PRO A 135 2.77 4.13 7.11
N SER A 136 2.56 2.82 7.35
CA SER A 136 3.01 1.79 6.41
C SER A 136 2.29 1.86 5.07
N ILE A 137 3.01 2.19 4.00
CA ILE A 137 2.49 2.19 2.62
C ILE A 137 2.13 0.77 2.17
N HIS A 138 2.88 -0.24 2.57
CA HIS A 138 2.60 -1.64 2.25
C HIS A 138 1.24 -2.07 2.79
N VAL A 139 0.95 -1.72 4.03
CA VAL A 139 -0.32 -2.03 4.69
C VAL A 139 -1.45 -1.19 4.11
N PHE A 140 -1.25 0.12 3.99
CA PHE A 140 -2.23 1.02 3.41
C PHE A 140 -2.69 0.56 2.02
N ASN A 141 -1.74 0.31 1.11
CA ASN A 141 -2.06 -0.13 -0.24
C ASN A 141 -2.75 -1.49 -0.24
N SER A 142 -2.28 -2.45 0.58
CA SER A 142 -2.86 -3.79 0.64
C SER A 142 -4.32 -3.77 1.10
N VAL A 143 -4.64 -2.99 2.14
CA VAL A 143 -6.00 -2.85 2.63
C VAL A 143 -6.87 -2.13 1.60
N THR A 144 -6.39 -1.05 0.99
CA THR A 144 -7.11 -0.30 -0.05
C THR A 144 -7.43 -1.19 -1.27
N LEU A 145 -6.46 -1.99 -1.71
CA LEU A 145 -6.66 -2.97 -2.79
C LEU A 145 -7.71 -4.00 -2.39
N MET A 146 -7.58 -4.63 -1.22
CA MET A 146 -8.55 -5.62 -0.73
C MET A 146 -9.98 -5.04 -0.72
N LEU A 147 -10.17 -3.84 -0.19
CA LEU A 147 -11.47 -3.17 -0.17
C LEU A 147 -12.05 -2.97 -1.58
N ALA A 148 -11.22 -2.67 -2.57
CA ALA A 148 -11.66 -2.53 -3.96
C ALA A 148 -12.22 -3.85 -4.52
N TYR A 149 -11.65 -5.02 -4.18
CA TYR A 149 -12.21 -6.33 -4.55
C TYR A 149 -13.59 -6.57 -3.94
N TYR A 150 -13.82 -6.13 -2.71
CA TYR A 150 -15.12 -6.30 -2.04
C TYR A 150 -16.18 -5.31 -2.53
N ARG A 151 -15.79 -4.14 -3.00
CA ARG A 151 -16.72 -3.09 -3.47
C ARG A 151 -17.12 -3.21 -4.92
N SER A 152 -16.22 -3.65 -5.79
CA SER A 152 -16.51 -3.77 -7.21
C SER A 152 -17.40 -4.98 -7.50
N ARG A 153 -18.56 -4.71 -8.12
CA ARG A 153 -19.54 -5.73 -8.49
C ARG A 153 -19.05 -6.73 -9.54
N ILE A 154 -17.96 -6.43 -10.25
CA ILE A 154 -17.41 -7.40 -11.22
C ILE A 154 -16.98 -8.70 -10.57
N PHE A 155 -16.66 -8.67 -9.26
CA PHE A 155 -16.27 -9.84 -8.47
C PHE A 155 -17.46 -10.61 -7.87
N ASP A 156 -18.72 -10.22 -8.15
CA ASP A 156 -19.92 -10.99 -7.84
C ASP A 156 -20.10 -12.16 -8.80
N ALA A 157 -19.57 -12.05 -10.01
CA ALA A 157 -19.66 -13.08 -11.03
C ALA A 157 -19.03 -14.41 -10.52
N PRO A 158 -19.69 -15.58 -10.74
CA PRO A 158 -19.24 -16.87 -10.24
C PRO A 158 -17.77 -17.20 -10.57
N GLN A 159 -17.31 -16.79 -11.74
CA GLN A 159 -15.93 -17.02 -12.22
C GLN A 159 -14.88 -16.16 -11.51
N ARG A 160 -15.30 -15.10 -10.81
CA ARG A 160 -14.39 -14.09 -10.19
C ARG A 160 -14.55 -13.96 -8.67
N ARG A 161 -15.63 -14.50 -8.10
CA ARG A 161 -15.91 -14.35 -6.66
C ARG A 161 -14.80 -14.88 -5.74
N TRP A 162 -14.01 -15.86 -6.23
CA TRP A 162 -12.86 -16.39 -5.51
C TRP A 162 -11.74 -15.35 -5.33
N MET A 163 -11.70 -14.32 -6.16
CA MET A 163 -10.68 -13.26 -6.08
C MET A 163 -10.84 -12.42 -4.80
N ARG A 164 -12.03 -12.33 -4.22
CA ARG A 164 -12.25 -11.63 -2.93
C ARG A 164 -11.51 -12.30 -1.78
N PRO A 165 -11.78 -13.57 -1.44
CA PRO A 165 -11.03 -14.24 -0.38
C PRO A 165 -9.54 -14.34 -0.71
N ALA A 166 -9.16 -14.52 -1.96
CA ALA A 166 -7.75 -14.50 -2.36
C ALA A 166 -7.09 -13.14 -2.07
N ALA A 167 -7.76 -12.03 -2.37
CA ALA A 167 -7.28 -10.68 -2.04
C ALA A 167 -7.18 -10.47 -0.52
N ALA A 168 -8.13 -10.99 0.27
CA ALA A 168 -8.08 -10.91 1.72
C ALA A 168 -6.89 -11.72 2.29
N VAL A 169 -6.68 -12.94 1.81
CA VAL A 169 -5.53 -13.78 2.22
C VAL A 169 -4.22 -13.11 1.84
N LEU A 170 -4.10 -12.57 0.63
CA LEU A 170 -2.89 -11.87 0.20
C LEU A 170 -2.65 -10.60 1.02
N CYS A 171 -3.69 -9.81 1.30
CA CYS A 171 -3.60 -8.63 2.16
C CYS A 171 -3.05 -9.00 3.55
N VAL A 172 -3.67 -9.97 4.22
CA VAL A 172 -3.22 -10.42 5.54
C VAL A 172 -1.78 -10.94 5.48
N SER A 173 -1.44 -11.72 4.45
CA SER A 173 -0.09 -12.26 4.28
C SER A 173 0.95 -11.14 4.11
N ILE A 174 0.64 -10.07 3.35
CA ILE A 174 1.53 -8.92 3.18
C ILE A 174 1.66 -8.16 4.50
N VAL A 175 0.55 -7.89 5.19
CA VAL A 175 0.56 -7.20 6.48
C VAL A 175 1.43 -7.96 7.49
N LEU A 176 1.26 -9.27 7.60
CA LEU A 176 2.10 -10.10 8.46
C LEU A 176 3.56 -10.11 8.01
N ALA A 177 3.81 -10.10 6.71
CA ALA A 177 5.17 -10.08 6.17
C ALA A 177 5.93 -8.81 6.55
N THR A 178 5.27 -7.65 6.62
CA THR A 178 5.94 -6.40 7.00
C THR A 178 6.52 -6.46 8.41
N VAL A 179 5.79 -7.04 9.36
CA VAL A 179 6.25 -7.17 10.76
C VAL A 179 7.20 -8.35 10.96
N LEU A 180 7.01 -9.47 10.24
CA LEU A 180 7.90 -10.63 10.28
C LEU A 180 9.26 -10.35 9.65
N LEU A 181 9.32 -9.48 8.65
CA LEU A 181 10.56 -8.99 8.05
C LEU A 181 11.15 -7.79 8.80
N LYS A 182 10.54 -7.38 9.93
CA LYS A 182 11.01 -6.23 10.71
C LYS A 182 11.17 -4.94 9.87
N GLN A 183 10.30 -4.78 8.87
CA GLN A 183 10.19 -3.58 8.04
C GLN A 183 9.25 -2.55 8.63
N HIS A 184 8.29 -2.99 9.45
CA HIS A 184 7.31 -2.14 10.10
C HIS A 184 7.04 -2.57 11.53
N SER A 185 6.70 -1.62 12.39
CA SER A 185 6.13 -1.82 13.72
C SER A 185 4.63 -2.07 13.62
N CYS A 186 4.06 -2.68 14.66
CA CYS A 186 2.60 -2.77 14.78
C CYS A 186 1.92 -1.39 14.77
N ILE A 187 2.60 -0.34 15.21
CA ILE A 187 2.10 1.05 15.14
C ILE A 187 1.95 1.50 13.69
N ASP A 188 2.96 1.29 12.84
CA ASP A 188 2.91 1.66 11.42
C ASP A 188 1.81 0.90 10.69
N VAL A 189 1.64 -0.39 11.05
CA VAL A 189 0.57 -1.24 10.54
C VAL A 189 -0.79 -0.66 10.88
N MET A 190 -1.02 -0.32 12.15
CA MET A 190 -2.29 0.29 12.58
C MET A 190 -2.57 1.61 11.87
N MET A 191 -1.55 2.48 11.72
CA MET A 191 -1.70 3.75 11.02
C MET A 191 -1.98 3.56 9.53
N GLY A 192 -1.36 2.56 8.89
CA GLY A 192 -1.67 2.20 7.50
C GLY A 192 -3.09 1.70 7.30
N ILE A 193 -3.60 0.83 8.20
CA ILE A 193 -5.00 0.38 8.20
C ILE A 193 -5.95 1.56 8.40
N LEU A 194 -5.69 2.40 9.41
CA LEU A 194 -6.53 3.56 9.71
C LEU A 194 -6.62 4.51 8.51
N LEU A 195 -5.50 4.82 7.87
CA LEU A 195 -5.47 5.67 6.68
C LEU A 195 -6.33 5.06 5.54
N ALA A 196 -6.23 3.74 5.31
CA ALA A 196 -7.03 3.07 4.30
C ALA A 196 -8.53 3.18 4.60
N LEU A 197 -8.95 2.93 5.84
CA LEU A 197 -10.35 2.99 6.24
C LEU A 197 -10.91 4.42 6.19
N VAL A 198 -10.13 5.42 6.57
CA VAL A 198 -10.54 6.84 6.50
C VAL A 198 -10.78 7.27 5.06
N LEU A 199 -9.82 7.00 4.15
CA LEU A 199 -9.95 7.38 2.75
C LEU A 199 -11.09 6.61 2.07
N ASP A 200 -11.26 5.34 2.40
CA ASP A 200 -12.33 4.51 1.90
C ASP A 200 -13.71 5.02 2.36
N SER A 201 -13.86 5.42 3.62
CA SER A 201 -15.08 6.01 4.16
C SER A 201 -15.39 7.35 3.51
N ALA A 202 -14.38 8.20 3.28
CA ALA A 202 -14.53 9.49 2.60
C ALA A 202 -15.05 9.31 1.16
N MET A 203 -14.56 8.28 0.45
CA MET A 203 -15.04 7.96 -0.90
C MET A 203 -16.49 7.46 -0.88
N ALA A 204 -16.89 6.66 0.13
CA ALA A 204 -18.25 6.18 0.27
C ALA A 204 -19.25 7.33 0.54
N LEU A 205 -18.89 8.31 1.36
CA LEU A 205 -19.68 9.50 1.63
C LEU A 205 -19.89 10.33 0.36
N ARG A 206 -18.83 10.53 -0.42
CA ARG A 206 -18.89 11.25 -1.69
C ARG A 206 -19.83 10.59 -2.70
N ASP A 207 -19.81 9.27 -2.80
CA ASP A 207 -20.69 8.53 -3.72
C ASP A 207 -22.17 8.66 -3.32
N ASN A 208 -22.47 8.68 -2.01
CA ASN A 208 -23.81 8.88 -1.50
C ASN A 208 -24.34 10.30 -1.78
N ASP A 209 -23.49 11.32 -1.69
CA ASP A 209 -23.86 12.70 -2.00
C ASP A 209 -24.18 12.89 -3.48
N THR A 210 -23.36 12.32 -4.37
CA THR A 210 -23.59 12.40 -5.81
C THR A 210 -24.87 11.67 -6.26
N SER A 211 -25.30 10.63 -5.53
CA SER A 211 -26.55 9.92 -5.80
C SER A 211 -27.80 10.66 -5.30
N ARG A 212 -27.66 11.65 -4.42
CA ARG A 212 -28.77 12.44 -3.85
C ARG A 212 -29.04 13.74 -4.60
N VAL A 213 -28.18 14.18 -5.52
CA VAL A 213 -28.45 15.35 -6.34
C VAL A 213 -29.44 14.94 -7.44
N PRO A 214 -30.71 15.40 -7.42
CA PRO A 214 -31.63 15.15 -8.51
C PRO A 214 -31.04 15.76 -9.78
N GLU A 215 -31.11 15.03 -10.89
CA GLU A 215 -30.88 15.62 -12.21
C GLU A 215 -31.85 16.80 -12.32
N ARG A 216 -31.34 18.02 -12.24
CA ARG A 216 -32.11 19.20 -12.55
C ARG A 216 -32.38 19.13 -14.05
N LEU A 217 -33.63 18.84 -14.38
CA LEU A 217 -34.23 18.96 -15.69
C LEU A 217 -33.95 20.35 -16.31
#